data_e7ff817ca5134d4b228a448b97dd63b8
#
_entry.id   e7ff817ca5134d4b228a448b97dd63b8
#
_cell.length_a   1.000
_cell.length_b   1.000
_cell.length_c   1.000
_cell.angle_alpha   90.00
_cell.angle_beta   90.00
_cell.angle_gamma   90.00
#
_symmetry.space_group_name_H-M   'P 1'
#
loop_
_entity.id
_entity.type
_entity.pdbx_description
1 polymer ?
#
loop_
_entity_poly.entity_id
_entity_poly.type
_entity_poly.pdbx_seq_one_letter_code
_entity_poly.pdbx_strand_id
1 'polypeptide(L)'
;MKPLFKQLFWFVVVGTCAAAVHWLVVVALVSGKELHPLLANVAGWLVAFVVSFTGHYQLTFRHHNTAASAAMRRFFLLSGAGFLINEMSYALLLKVTTIDYQWLLAGVLIAVAVMTFMISKFWAFAPKRLTA
;
A
#
# COMPACT_ATOMS: atom_id res chain seq x y z
N MET A 1 13.44 -21.11 9.29
CA MET A 1 13.41 -19.95 8.35
C MET A 1 14.32 -18.87 8.88
N LYS A 2 15.19 -18.33 8.02
CA LYS A 2 15.99 -17.16 8.40
C LYS A 2 15.07 -16.01 8.78
N PRO A 3 15.38 -15.20 9.81
CA PRO A 3 14.49 -14.13 10.30
C PRO A 3 14.08 -13.14 9.20
N LEU A 4 14.97 -12.85 8.26
CA LEU A 4 14.69 -11.99 7.12
C LEU A 4 13.60 -12.58 6.18
N PHE A 5 13.64 -13.89 5.93
CA PHE A 5 12.63 -14.56 5.08
C PHE A 5 11.24 -14.48 5.72
N LYS A 6 11.15 -14.71 7.03
CA LYS A 6 9.90 -14.59 7.78
C LYS A 6 9.34 -13.16 7.74
N GLN A 7 10.21 -12.17 7.88
CA GLN A 7 9.84 -10.76 7.80
C GLN A 7 9.31 -10.41 6.40
N LEU A 8 9.99 -10.86 5.35
CA LEU A 8 9.58 -10.65 3.97
C LEU A 8 8.24 -11.34 3.66
N PHE A 9 8.07 -12.56 4.15
CA PHE A 9 6.81 -13.30 4.01
C PHE A 9 5.63 -12.53 4.61
N TRP A 10 5.77 -12.07 5.87
CA TRP A 10 4.72 -11.29 6.50
C TRP A 10 4.49 -9.94 5.84
N PHE A 11 5.55 -9.31 5.33
CA PHE A 11 5.43 -8.08 4.56
C PHE A 11 4.55 -8.27 3.32
N VAL A 12 4.78 -9.32 2.55
CA VAL A 12 3.99 -9.62 1.35
C VAL A 12 2.54 -10.00 1.72
N VAL A 13 2.35 -10.83 2.73
CA VAL A 13 1.01 -11.25 3.18
C VAL A 13 0.18 -10.04 3.63
N VAL A 14 0.73 -9.20 4.51
CA VAL A 14 0.04 -8.00 5.01
C VAL A 14 -0.25 -7.01 3.88
N GLY A 15 0.71 -6.77 3.01
CA GLY A 15 0.54 -5.87 1.87
C GLY A 15 -0.55 -6.35 0.90
N THR A 16 -0.58 -7.64 0.61
CA THR A 16 -1.63 -8.25 -0.24
C THR A 16 -3.01 -8.15 0.41
N CYS A 17 -3.11 -8.45 1.70
CA CYS A 17 -4.38 -8.30 2.44
C CYS A 17 -4.87 -6.86 2.44
N ALA A 18 -3.98 -5.91 2.70
CA ALA A 18 -4.34 -4.49 2.69
C ALA A 18 -4.80 -4.02 1.30
N ALA A 19 -4.13 -4.43 0.23
CA ALA A 19 -4.53 -4.12 -1.14
C ALA A 19 -5.88 -4.75 -1.51
N ALA A 20 -6.14 -5.98 -1.10
CA ALA A 20 -7.43 -6.63 -1.30
C ALA A 20 -8.57 -5.90 -0.56
N VAL A 21 -8.35 -5.51 0.70
CA VAL A 21 -9.30 -4.72 1.48
C VAL A 21 -9.56 -3.37 0.83
N HIS A 22 -8.50 -2.67 0.38
CA HIS A 22 -8.62 -1.41 -0.35
C HIS A 22 -9.56 -1.55 -1.56
N TRP A 23 -9.26 -2.51 -2.42
CA TRP A 23 -10.05 -2.78 -3.62
C TRP A 23 -11.51 -3.13 -3.29
N LEU A 24 -11.74 -4.01 -2.31
CA LEU A 24 -13.09 -4.42 -1.90
C LEU A 24 -13.91 -3.24 -1.38
N VAL A 25 -13.32 -2.35 -0.58
CA VAL A 25 -14.00 -1.15 -0.08
C VAL A 25 -14.41 -0.24 -1.24
N VAL A 26 -13.50 0.00 -2.20
CA VAL A 26 -13.82 0.83 -3.37
C VAL A 26 -14.94 0.21 -4.21
N VAL A 27 -14.84 -1.08 -4.52
CA VAL A 27 -15.87 -1.76 -5.30
C VAL A 27 -17.22 -1.71 -4.60
N ALA A 28 -17.28 -1.95 -3.28
CA ALA A 28 -18.52 -1.89 -2.52
C ALA A 28 -19.15 -0.49 -2.55
N LEU A 29 -18.36 0.57 -2.32
CA LEU A 29 -18.85 1.95 -2.27
C LEU A 29 -19.28 2.47 -3.66
N VAL A 30 -18.57 2.10 -4.71
CA VAL A 30 -18.92 2.54 -6.07
C VAL A 30 -20.09 1.74 -6.64
N SER A 31 -20.11 0.41 -6.47
CA SER A 31 -21.19 -0.44 -6.95
C SER A 31 -22.51 -0.17 -6.22
N GLY A 32 -22.45 0.20 -4.94
CA GLY A 32 -23.59 0.68 -4.16
C GLY A 32 -24.08 2.07 -4.57
N LYS A 33 -23.42 2.74 -5.52
CA LYS A 33 -23.70 4.12 -5.96
C LYS A 33 -23.61 5.16 -4.83
N GLU A 34 -22.85 4.86 -3.79
CA GLU A 34 -22.69 5.76 -2.65
C GLU A 34 -21.64 6.84 -2.91
N LEU A 35 -20.54 6.48 -3.59
CA LEU A 35 -19.42 7.39 -3.84
C LEU A 35 -18.89 7.31 -5.27
N HIS A 36 -18.35 8.46 -5.72
CA HIS A 36 -17.52 8.52 -6.93
C HIS A 36 -16.22 7.72 -6.72
N PRO A 37 -15.67 7.05 -7.77
CA PRO A 37 -14.47 6.20 -7.64
C PRO A 37 -13.29 6.83 -6.91
N LEU A 38 -12.99 8.11 -7.14
CA LEU A 38 -11.87 8.79 -6.48
C LEU A 38 -12.10 9.00 -4.97
N LEU A 39 -13.33 9.34 -4.57
CA LEU A 39 -13.66 9.44 -3.14
C LEU A 39 -13.69 8.06 -2.47
N ALA A 40 -14.22 7.06 -3.17
CA ALA A 40 -14.17 5.68 -2.70
C ALA A 40 -12.72 5.18 -2.53
N ASN A 41 -11.81 5.60 -3.42
CA ASN A 41 -10.38 5.27 -3.33
C ASN A 41 -9.74 5.85 -2.06
N VAL A 42 -10.07 7.09 -1.68
CA VAL A 42 -9.63 7.67 -0.40
C VAL A 42 -10.13 6.85 0.78
N ALA A 43 -11.41 6.49 0.80
CA ALA A 43 -11.98 5.66 1.85
C ALA A 43 -11.31 4.28 1.91
N GLY A 44 -11.11 3.65 0.76
CA GLY A 44 -10.40 2.38 0.64
C GLY A 44 -8.98 2.43 1.20
N TRP A 45 -8.24 3.51 0.87
CA TRP A 45 -6.91 3.72 1.41
C TRP A 45 -6.90 3.87 2.94
N LEU A 46 -7.82 4.63 3.52
CA LEU A 46 -7.89 4.82 4.97
C LEU A 46 -8.14 3.49 5.70
N VAL A 47 -9.04 2.65 5.19
CA VAL A 47 -9.30 1.32 5.75
C VAL A 47 -8.08 0.42 5.57
N ALA A 48 -7.50 0.39 4.37
CA ALA A 48 -6.31 -0.40 4.08
C ALA A 48 -5.10 0.05 4.91
N PHE A 49 -4.97 1.35 5.20
CA PHE A 49 -3.94 1.88 6.08
C PHE A 49 -4.01 1.25 7.49
N VAL A 50 -5.20 1.17 8.08
CA VAL A 50 -5.37 0.54 9.40
C VAL A 50 -4.98 -0.93 9.37
N VAL A 51 -5.42 -1.67 8.35
CA VAL A 51 -5.05 -3.09 8.16
C VAL A 51 -3.54 -3.25 7.98
N SER A 52 -2.97 -2.46 7.10
CA SER A 52 -1.53 -2.50 6.77
C SER A 52 -0.66 -2.12 7.97
N PHE A 53 -0.98 -1.01 8.65
CA PHE A 53 -0.24 -0.57 9.82
C PHE A 53 -0.28 -1.63 10.93
N THR A 54 -1.46 -2.11 11.29
CA THR A 54 -1.64 -3.12 12.35
C THR A 54 -0.88 -4.42 12.01
N GLY A 55 -1.03 -4.89 10.78
CA GLY A 55 -0.36 -6.10 10.32
C GLY A 55 1.17 -5.96 10.30
N HIS A 56 1.69 -4.87 9.77
CA HIS A 56 3.15 -4.64 9.75
C HIS A 56 3.72 -4.43 11.15
N TYR A 57 3.03 -3.69 12.00
CA TYR A 57 3.47 -3.45 13.37
C TYR A 57 3.53 -4.75 14.19
N GLN A 58 2.52 -5.61 14.08
CA GLN A 58 2.41 -6.82 14.87
C GLN A 58 3.15 -8.02 14.28
N LEU A 59 3.21 -8.16 12.97
CA LEU A 59 3.71 -9.36 12.30
C LEU A 59 5.05 -9.15 11.62
N THR A 60 5.21 -8.06 10.88
CA THR A 60 6.43 -7.80 10.10
C THR A 60 7.57 -7.27 10.98
N PHE A 61 7.26 -6.36 11.90
CA PHE A 61 8.24 -5.64 12.72
C PHE A 61 8.09 -5.91 14.22
N ARG A 62 7.76 -7.14 14.61
CA ARG A 62 7.48 -7.55 16.00
C ARG A 62 8.58 -7.21 17.01
N HIS A 63 9.82 -7.01 16.60
CA HIS A 63 11.00 -6.85 17.47
C HIS A 63 11.56 -5.43 17.49
N HIS A 64 10.78 -4.44 17.07
CA HIS A 64 11.24 -3.06 17.13
C HIS A 64 10.90 -2.41 18.48
N ASN A 65 11.78 -1.51 18.92
CA ASN A 65 11.58 -0.76 20.18
C ASN A 65 10.95 0.63 19.94
N THR A 66 10.35 0.86 18.77
CA THR A 66 9.75 2.15 18.43
C THR A 66 8.34 2.24 19.01
N ALA A 67 8.02 3.35 19.67
CA ALA A 67 6.66 3.61 20.14
C ALA A 67 5.65 3.57 18.98
N ALA A 68 4.48 2.97 19.20
CA ALA A 68 3.45 2.80 18.17
C ALA A 68 3.04 4.12 17.50
N SER A 69 2.95 5.21 18.28
CA SER A 69 2.60 6.55 17.76
C SER A 69 3.64 7.11 16.78
N ALA A 70 4.94 6.91 17.07
CA ALA A 70 6.02 7.35 16.18
C ALA A 70 6.08 6.50 14.90
N ALA A 71 5.91 5.19 15.03
CA ALA A 71 5.83 4.28 13.89
C ALA A 71 4.63 4.61 13.00
N MET A 72 3.46 4.87 13.60
CA MET A 72 2.23 5.23 12.89
C MET A 72 2.41 6.52 12.07
N ARG A 73 2.98 7.58 12.63
CA ARG A 73 3.22 8.83 11.90
C ARG A 73 4.11 8.62 10.68
N ARG A 74 5.23 7.91 10.85
CA ARG A 74 6.15 7.63 9.74
C ARG A 74 5.51 6.77 8.66
N PHE A 75 4.78 5.75 9.08
CA PHE A 75 4.08 4.86 8.17
C PHE A 75 2.94 5.57 7.44
N PHE A 76 2.22 6.48 8.12
CA PHE A 76 1.17 7.29 7.50
C PHE A 76 1.74 8.21 6.41
N LEU A 77 2.85 8.88 6.66
CA LEU A 77 3.50 9.74 5.67
C LEU A 77 3.96 8.94 4.45
N LEU A 78 4.58 7.78 4.67
CA LEU A 78 5.03 6.91 3.58
C LEU A 78 3.85 6.35 2.78
N SER A 79 2.83 5.86 3.47
CA SER A 79 1.60 5.35 2.86
C SER A 79 0.85 6.45 2.11
N GLY A 80 0.79 7.66 2.66
CA GLY A 80 0.18 8.82 2.03
C GLY A 80 0.88 9.23 0.74
N ALA A 81 2.21 9.21 0.71
CA ALA A 81 2.98 9.47 -0.52
C ALA A 81 2.68 8.43 -1.60
N GLY A 82 2.66 7.14 -1.25
CA GLY A 82 2.27 6.06 -2.17
C GLY A 82 0.82 6.21 -2.65
N PHE A 83 -0.08 6.61 -1.76
CA PHE A 83 -1.48 6.86 -2.10
C PHE A 83 -1.63 8.04 -3.07
N LEU A 84 -0.88 9.12 -2.92
CA LEU A 84 -0.93 10.24 -3.88
C LEU A 84 -0.57 9.78 -5.30
N ILE A 85 0.45 8.95 -5.46
CA ILE A 85 0.80 8.36 -6.76
C ILE A 85 -0.35 7.47 -7.28
N ASN A 86 -0.92 6.66 -6.42
CA ASN A 86 -2.08 5.82 -6.75
C ASN A 86 -3.26 6.66 -7.22
N GLU A 87 -3.67 7.67 -6.45
CA GLU A 87 -4.82 8.51 -6.74
C GLU A 87 -4.65 9.31 -8.05
N MET A 88 -3.48 9.89 -8.27
CA MET A 88 -3.18 10.63 -9.49
C MET A 88 -3.19 9.71 -10.72
N SER A 89 -2.59 8.53 -10.62
CA SER A 89 -2.58 7.53 -11.68
C SER A 89 -4.00 7.04 -11.99
N TYR A 90 -4.77 6.76 -10.96
CA TYR A 90 -6.15 6.30 -11.08
C TYR A 90 -7.04 7.37 -11.71
N ALA A 91 -6.94 8.62 -11.24
CA ALA A 91 -7.69 9.74 -11.81
C ALA A 91 -7.37 9.96 -13.30
N LEU A 92 -6.09 9.87 -13.68
CA LEU A 92 -5.68 10.00 -15.06
C LEU A 92 -6.26 8.86 -15.92
N LEU A 93 -6.12 7.63 -15.48
CA LEU A 93 -6.58 6.44 -16.23
C LEU A 93 -8.10 6.41 -16.37
N LEU A 94 -8.86 6.85 -15.36
CA LEU A 94 -10.32 7.01 -15.45
C LEU A 94 -10.74 8.02 -16.53
N LYS A 95 -9.89 9.04 -16.79
CA LYS A 95 -10.15 10.05 -17.83
C LYS A 95 -9.81 9.59 -19.24
N VAL A 96 -8.70 8.86 -19.39
CA VAL A 96 -8.12 8.56 -20.70
C VAL A 96 -8.46 7.17 -21.22
N THR A 97 -9.12 6.34 -20.44
CA THR A 97 -9.52 4.98 -20.81
C THR A 97 -11.01 4.74 -20.61
N THR A 98 -11.54 3.72 -21.27
CA THR A 98 -12.91 3.23 -21.12
C THR A 98 -12.99 1.96 -20.29
N ILE A 99 -11.87 1.57 -19.65
CA ILE A 99 -11.80 0.38 -18.80
C ILE A 99 -12.59 0.64 -17.51
N ASP A 100 -13.31 -0.38 -17.06
CA ASP A 100 -14.09 -0.29 -15.83
C ASP A 100 -13.20 0.04 -14.62
N TYR A 101 -13.70 0.93 -13.76
CA TYR A 101 -12.97 1.47 -12.60
C TYR A 101 -12.33 0.40 -11.70
N GLN A 102 -13.00 -0.73 -11.53
CA GLN A 102 -12.52 -1.82 -10.67
C GLN A 102 -11.26 -2.50 -11.21
N TRP A 103 -11.16 -2.67 -12.52
CA TRP A 103 -9.98 -3.25 -13.18
C TRP A 103 -8.84 -2.25 -13.27
N LEU A 104 -9.15 -0.97 -13.51
CA LEU A 104 -8.17 0.11 -13.44
C LEU A 104 -7.54 0.20 -12.06
N LEU A 105 -8.36 0.19 -11.02
CA LEU A 105 -7.86 0.24 -9.65
C LEU A 105 -6.99 -0.97 -9.32
N ALA A 106 -7.42 -2.17 -9.67
CA ALA A 106 -6.61 -3.38 -9.48
C ALA A 106 -5.23 -3.26 -10.16
N GLY A 107 -5.20 -2.78 -11.40
CA GLY A 107 -3.96 -2.54 -12.13
C GLY A 107 -3.07 -1.50 -11.46
N VAL A 108 -3.63 -0.37 -11.04
CA VAL A 108 -2.88 0.70 -10.34
C VAL A 108 -2.31 0.20 -9.02
N LEU A 109 -3.10 -0.51 -8.21
CA LEU A 109 -2.64 -1.08 -6.93
C LEU A 109 -1.47 -2.06 -7.13
N ILE A 110 -1.55 -2.93 -8.13
CA ILE A 110 -0.48 -3.87 -8.46
C ILE A 110 0.76 -3.12 -8.94
N ALA A 111 0.61 -2.15 -9.85
CA ALA A 111 1.73 -1.37 -10.39
C ALA A 111 2.46 -0.58 -9.30
N VAL A 112 1.72 0.09 -8.41
CA VAL A 112 2.30 0.82 -7.27
C VAL A 112 2.98 -0.13 -6.30
N ALA A 113 2.41 -1.30 -6.02
CA ALA A 113 3.02 -2.31 -5.15
C ALA A 113 4.35 -2.83 -5.73
N VAL A 114 4.38 -3.15 -7.03
CA VAL A 114 5.60 -3.60 -7.72
C VAL A 114 6.65 -2.50 -7.72
N MET A 115 6.28 -1.27 -8.04
CA MET A 115 7.18 -0.11 -8.04
C MET A 115 7.77 0.11 -6.65
N THR A 116 6.94 0.11 -5.61
CA THR A 116 7.38 0.29 -4.22
C THR A 116 8.33 -0.84 -3.80
N PHE A 117 8.02 -2.08 -4.17
CA PHE A 117 8.90 -3.21 -3.90
C PHE A 117 10.24 -3.07 -4.60
N MET A 118 10.25 -2.69 -5.87
CA MET A 118 11.49 -2.50 -6.65
C MET A 118 12.35 -1.38 -6.07
N ILE A 119 11.75 -0.23 -5.75
CA ILE A 119 12.46 0.89 -5.11
C ILE A 119 13.01 0.46 -3.75
N SER A 120 12.23 -0.19 -2.93
CA SER A 120 12.67 -0.68 -1.62
C SER A 120 13.83 -1.66 -1.74
N LYS A 121 13.78 -2.59 -2.70
CA LYS A 121 14.83 -3.56 -2.95
C LYS A 121 16.14 -2.90 -3.36
N PHE A 122 16.10 -1.95 -4.29
CA PHE A 122 17.30 -1.31 -4.81
C PHE A 122 17.85 -0.20 -3.91
N TRP A 123 17.03 0.39 -3.07
CA TRP A 123 17.42 1.49 -2.20
C TRP A 123 17.67 1.05 -0.74
N ALA A 124 16.75 0.30 -0.15
CA ALA A 124 16.86 -0.14 1.25
C ALA A 124 17.86 -1.30 1.44
N PHE A 125 18.05 -2.12 0.42
CA PHE A 125 18.96 -3.27 0.44
C PHE A 125 20.20 -3.06 -0.44
N ALA A 126 20.43 -1.84 -0.95
CA ALA A 126 21.68 -1.52 -1.62
C ALA A 126 22.84 -1.70 -0.63
N PRO A 127 23.91 -2.43 -1.01
CA PRO A 127 25.09 -2.56 -0.13
C PRO A 127 25.61 -1.16 0.18
N LYS A 128 25.79 -0.87 1.48
CA LYS A 128 26.47 0.36 1.90
C LYS A 128 27.80 0.40 1.18
N ARG A 129 28.00 1.34 0.27
CA ARG A 129 29.35 1.64 -0.23
C ARG A 129 30.16 2.02 1.00
N LEU A 130 31.10 1.16 1.36
CA LEU A 130 32.14 1.51 2.30
C LEU A 130 32.89 2.66 1.62
N THR A 131 32.59 3.88 2.02
CA THR A 131 33.46 5.02 1.72
C THR A 131 34.74 4.75 2.46
N ALA A 132 35.76 4.40 1.70
CA ALA A 132 37.12 4.31 2.17
C ALA A 132 37.61 5.67 2.66
#